data_2cbba562266c8b3b7b5e4fecc31f2c07
#
_entry.id   2cbba562266c8b3b7b5e4fecc31f2c07
#
_cell.length_a   1.000
_cell.length_b   1.000
_cell.length_c   1.000
_cell.angle_alpha   90.00
_cell.angle_beta   90.00
_cell.angle_gamma   90.00
#
_symmetry.space_group_name_H-M   'P 1'
#
loop_
_entity.id
_entity.type
_entity.pdbx_description
1 polymer ?
#
loop_
_entity_poly.entity_id
_entity_poly.type
_entity_poly.pdbx_seq_one_letter_code
_entity_poly.pdbx_strand_id
1 'polypeptide(L)'
;MRVGFWRLRKVMQKLNINPTVTLNARVCETYPSVVKACIDSGWELNAHSYDQVPMHKLDDERAVIDKSMDIIEKFSGKRPRGWFGPGLTQTFDTLDYLSEAGVEYIGDWVLDDEPVTIETRHKPVVALPYNFEIHDIVMMALQNHPSDEWHGRALDHFDVLYAESAERPKFMAIACHPYLSGVPHRISHVERTFAEILSHDGVVAWDGSKILDWYLTEGRMRDAA
;
A
#
# COMPACT_ATOMS: atom_id res chain seq x y z
N MET A 1 -12.48 14.49 4.70
CA MET A 1 -12.45 13.13 4.15
C MET A 1 -13.81 12.46 3.93
N ARG A 2 -14.88 12.99 4.48
CA ARG A 2 -16.24 12.40 4.37
C ARG A 2 -16.69 12.02 2.96
N VAL A 3 -16.20 12.69 1.91
CA VAL A 3 -16.62 12.46 0.52
C VAL A 3 -15.52 11.86 -0.33
N GLY A 4 -14.25 12.22 -0.09
CA GLY A 4 -13.11 11.76 -0.90
C GLY A 4 -12.92 10.26 -0.93
N PHE A 5 -13.09 9.58 0.21
CA PHE A 5 -13.05 8.12 0.28
C PHE A 5 -14.09 7.47 -0.64
N TRP A 6 -15.32 7.97 -0.64
CA TRP A 6 -16.40 7.40 -1.45
C TRP A 6 -16.19 7.62 -2.96
N ARG A 7 -15.50 8.73 -3.34
CA ARG A 7 -15.11 8.93 -4.75
C ARG A 7 -14.04 7.94 -5.16
N LEU A 8 -12.98 7.77 -4.37
CA LEU A 8 -11.95 6.76 -4.64
C LEU A 8 -12.56 5.36 -4.72
N ARG A 9 -13.42 5.00 -3.75
CA ARG A 9 -14.11 3.70 -3.76
C ARG A 9 -14.90 3.48 -5.06
N LYS A 10 -15.60 4.50 -5.55
CA LYS A 10 -16.34 4.39 -6.83
C LYS A 10 -15.41 4.17 -8.02
N VAL A 11 -14.26 4.83 -8.06
CA VAL A 11 -13.25 4.63 -9.12
C VAL A 11 -12.70 3.22 -9.06
N MET A 12 -12.28 2.74 -7.88
CA MET A 12 -11.76 1.39 -7.71
C MET A 12 -12.80 0.33 -8.13
N GLN A 13 -14.04 0.49 -7.70
CA GLN A 13 -15.13 -0.42 -8.10
C GLN A 13 -15.39 -0.40 -9.61
N LYS A 14 -15.42 0.79 -10.23
CA LYS A 14 -15.61 0.96 -11.67
C LYS A 14 -14.54 0.24 -12.49
N LEU A 15 -13.30 0.27 -12.01
CA LEU A 15 -12.14 -0.32 -12.66
C LEU A 15 -11.83 -1.74 -12.18
N ASN A 16 -12.68 -2.31 -11.31
CA ASN A 16 -12.50 -3.63 -10.72
C ASN A 16 -11.16 -3.79 -9.97
N ILE A 17 -10.72 -2.75 -9.29
CA ILE A 17 -9.51 -2.75 -8.48
C ILE A 17 -9.85 -3.06 -7.02
N ASN A 18 -9.19 -4.06 -6.43
CA ASN A 18 -9.21 -4.33 -5.01
C ASN A 18 -7.88 -3.86 -4.40
N PRO A 19 -7.83 -2.64 -3.84
CA PRO A 19 -6.59 -2.09 -3.32
C PRO A 19 -6.24 -2.68 -1.96
N THR A 20 -4.97 -2.59 -1.59
CA THR A 20 -4.51 -2.66 -0.20
C THR A 20 -4.80 -1.34 0.49
N VAL A 21 -5.52 -1.40 1.61
CA VAL A 21 -5.84 -0.23 2.44
C VAL A 21 -4.90 -0.17 3.62
N THR A 22 -3.99 0.79 3.66
CA THR A 22 -3.15 1.07 4.81
C THR A 22 -3.97 1.83 5.86
N LEU A 23 -4.28 1.19 6.97
CA LEU A 23 -5.28 1.63 7.94
C LEU A 23 -4.68 1.93 9.31
N ASN A 24 -4.74 3.19 9.77
CA ASN A 24 -4.55 3.45 11.18
C ASN A 24 -5.64 2.73 11.98
N ALA A 25 -5.27 1.91 12.96
CA ALA A 25 -6.22 1.06 13.68
C ALA A 25 -7.33 1.85 14.39
N ARG A 26 -7.05 3.08 14.81
CA ARG A 26 -8.03 4.01 15.38
C ARG A 26 -9.23 4.27 14.46
N VAL A 27 -9.08 4.13 13.14
CA VAL A 27 -10.18 4.33 12.18
C VAL A 27 -11.27 3.27 12.37
N CYS A 28 -10.92 2.06 12.84
CA CYS A 28 -11.90 1.03 13.19
C CYS A 28 -12.86 1.51 14.30
N GLU A 29 -12.35 2.31 15.23
CA GLU A 29 -13.11 2.82 16.37
C GLU A 29 -13.86 4.12 16.04
N THR A 30 -13.21 5.03 15.29
CA THR A 30 -13.75 6.38 15.03
C THR A 30 -14.60 6.47 13.78
N TYR A 31 -14.34 5.65 12.75
CA TYR A 31 -15.04 5.65 11.47
C TYR A 31 -15.35 4.23 10.98
N PRO A 32 -16.05 3.40 11.79
CA PRO A 32 -16.30 2.00 11.49
C PRO A 32 -17.02 1.77 10.15
N SER A 33 -17.84 2.72 9.70
CA SER A 33 -18.53 2.63 8.41
C SER A 33 -17.58 2.66 7.21
N VAL A 34 -16.44 3.35 7.33
CA VAL A 34 -15.41 3.38 6.27
C VAL A 34 -14.73 2.03 6.19
N VAL A 35 -14.30 1.48 7.33
CA VAL A 35 -13.63 0.17 7.39
C VAL A 35 -14.57 -0.94 6.92
N LYS A 36 -15.85 -0.89 7.37
CA LYS A 36 -16.87 -1.83 6.88
C LYS A 36 -17.03 -1.76 5.37
N ALA A 37 -17.02 -0.56 4.77
CA ALA A 37 -17.14 -0.42 3.32
C ALA A 37 -15.92 -0.99 2.57
N CYS A 38 -14.71 -0.97 3.14
CA CYS A 38 -13.54 -1.65 2.60
C CYS A 38 -13.74 -3.18 2.63
N ILE A 39 -14.15 -3.71 3.78
CA ILE A 39 -14.42 -5.15 3.96
C ILE A 39 -15.49 -5.64 3.00
N ASP A 40 -16.64 -4.93 2.93
CA ASP A 40 -17.76 -5.27 2.04
C ASP A 40 -17.36 -5.20 0.54
N SER A 41 -16.28 -4.47 0.22
CA SER A 41 -15.72 -4.40 -1.13
C SER A 41 -14.66 -5.47 -1.41
N GLY A 42 -14.34 -6.32 -0.43
CA GLY A 42 -13.29 -7.35 -0.56
C GLY A 42 -11.86 -6.79 -0.56
N TRP A 43 -11.66 -5.57 -0.05
CA TRP A 43 -10.35 -4.92 -0.02
C TRP A 43 -9.49 -5.48 1.10
N GLU A 44 -8.20 -5.59 0.84
CA GLU A 44 -7.24 -5.95 1.86
C GLU A 44 -7.05 -4.81 2.88
N LEU A 45 -6.96 -5.17 4.16
CA LEU A 45 -6.63 -4.22 5.22
C LEU A 45 -5.22 -4.51 5.76
N ASN A 46 -4.35 -3.53 5.63
CA ASN A 46 -3.02 -3.51 6.23
C ASN A 46 -2.97 -2.57 7.42
N ALA A 47 -2.09 -2.86 8.36
CA ALA A 47 -1.89 -1.99 9.51
C ALA A 47 -0.97 -0.81 9.16
N HIS A 48 -1.32 0.37 9.71
CA HIS A 48 -0.60 1.62 9.56
C HIS A 48 -0.43 2.31 10.92
N SER A 49 0.03 1.56 11.93
CA SER A 49 0.07 1.98 13.34
C SER A 49 -1.34 2.27 13.90
N TYR A 50 -1.42 2.65 15.18
CA TYR A 50 -2.68 3.05 15.80
C TYR A 50 -3.12 4.42 15.35
N ASP A 51 -2.22 5.41 15.41
CA ASP A 51 -2.39 6.79 14.96
C ASP A 51 -1.29 7.16 13.93
N GLN A 52 -1.45 8.31 13.28
CA GLN A 52 -0.47 8.86 12.33
C GLN A 52 0.72 9.49 13.09
N VAL A 53 1.43 8.68 13.86
CA VAL A 53 2.63 9.07 14.62
C VAL A 53 3.83 8.28 14.09
N PRO A 54 4.95 8.96 13.72
CA PRO A 54 6.18 8.28 13.31
C PRO A 54 6.64 7.24 14.34
N MET A 55 7.06 6.05 13.88
CA MET A 55 7.38 4.91 14.76
C MET A 55 8.47 5.28 15.78
N HIS A 56 9.51 5.99 15.38
CA HIS A 56 10.61 6.42 16.24
C HIS A 56 10.22 7.47 17.32
N LYS A 57 8.96 7.94 17.32
CA LYS A 57 8.42 8.87 18.33
C LYS A 57 7.47 8.19 19.32
N LEU A 58 7.29 6.90 19.19
CA LEU A 58 6.46 6.12 20.10
C LEU A 58 7.26 5.73 21.34
N ASP A 59 6.66 5.85 22.52
CA ASP A 59 7.28 5.43 23.79
C ASP A 59 7.43 3.90 23.87
N ASP A 60 6.45 3.16 23.33
CA ASP A 60 6.45 1.70 23.23
C ASP A 60 5.94 1.28 21.86
N GLU A 61 6.87 1.19 20.91
CA GLU A 61 6.60 0.83 19.53
C GLU A 61 5.96 -0.56 19.41
N ARG A 62 6.50 -1.56 20.14
CA ARG A 62 6.01 -2.93 20.11
C ARG A 62 4.55 -3.02 20.55
N ALA A 63 4.21 -2.41 21.69
CA ALA A 63 2.83 -2.39 22.17
C ALA A 63 1.87 -1.70 21.19
N VAL A 64 2.31 -0.66 20.48
CA VAL A 64 1.49 0.00 19.45
C VAL A 64 1.31 -0.87 18.22
N ILE A 65 2.32 -1.62 17.80
CA ILE A 65 2.22 -2.60 16.70
C ILE A 65 1.18 -3.67 17.07
N ASP A 66 1.36 -4.35 18.21
CA ASP A 66 0.46 -5.40 18.67
C ASP A 66 -0.99 -4.90 18.79
N LYS A 67 -1.18 -3.75 19.44
CA LYS A 67 -2.49 -3.11 19.58
C LYS A 67 -3.15 -2.85 18.21
N SER A 68 -2.37 -2.39 17.25
CA SER A 68 -2.88 -2.05 15.91
C SER A 68 -3.34 -3.29 15.16
N MET A 69 -2.53 -4.35 15.19
CA MET A 69 -2.83 -5.64 14.58
C MET A 69 -4.11 -6.25 15.20
N ASP A 70 -4.21 -6.26 16.53
CA ASP A 70 -5.33 -6.85 17.25
C ASP A 70 -6.66 -6.12 17.03
N ILE A 71 -6.64 -4.77 16.97
CA ILE A 71 -7.85 -3.98 16.69
C ILE A 71 -8.36 -4.27 15.27
N ILE A 72 -7.48 -4.29 14.26
CA ILE A 72 -7.88 -4.55 12.88
C ILE A 72 -8.38 -5.99 12.75
N GLU A 73 -7.69 -6.96 13.34
CA GLU A 73 -8.11 -8.35 13.34
C GLU A 73 -9.48 -8.53 14.00
N LYS A 74 -9.68 -7.97 15.18
CA LYS A 74 -10.96 -8.02 15.91
C LYS A 74 -12.10 -7.40 15.11
N PHE A 75 -11.84 -6.32 14.36
CA PHE A 75 -12.85 -5.63 13.56
C PHE A 75 -13.19 -6.37 12.27
N SER A 76 -12.17 -6.88 11.57
CA SER A 76 -12.30 -7.48 10.24
C SER A 76 -12.48 -9.00 10.23
N GLY A 77 -12.12 -9.67 11.33
CA GLY A 77 -12.03 -11.13 11.42
C GLY A 77 -10.79 -11.72 10.75
N LYS A 78 -9.86 -10.87 10.30
CA LYS A 78 -8.60 -11.29 9.66
C LYS A 78 -7.44 -10.47 10.21
N ARG A 79 -6.34 -11.14 10.59
CA ARG A 79 -5.10 -10.46 10.95
C ARG A 79 -4.46 -9.83 9.72
N PRO A 80 -4.03 -8.56 9.77
CA PRO A 80 -3.27 -7.96 8.68
C PRO A 80 -1.99 -8.75 8.37
N ARG A 81 -1.71 -8.97 7.10
CA ARG A 81 -0.45 -9.60 6.67
C ARG A 81 0.64 -8.58 6.39
N GLY A 82 0.25 -7.35 6.09
CA GLY A 82 1.16 -6.29 5.72
C GLY A 82 1.16 -5.11 6.67
N TRP A 83 2.25 -4.37 6.60
CA TRP A 83 2.48 -3.15 7.35
C TRP A 83 3.06 -2.04 6.47
N PHE A 84 2.54 -0.83 6.68
CA PHE A 84 3.13 0.41 6.17
C PHE A 84 3.16 1.40 7.34
N GLY A 85 4.35 1.79 7.79
CA GLY A 85 4.50 2.68 8.94
C GLY A 85 4.19 4.15 8.59
N PRO A 86 3.68 4.94 9.54
CA PRO A 86 3.43 6.36 9.34
C PRO A 86 4.67 7.12 8.87
N GLY A 87 4.59 7.71 7.67
CA GLY A 87 5.70 8.42 7.04
C GLY A 87 6.89 7.53 6.66
N LEU A 88 6.67 6.22 6.48
CA LEU A 88 7.71 5.22 6.21
C LEU A 88 8.83 5.24 7.27
N THR A 89 8.50 5.56 8.51
CA THR A 89 9.47 5.69 9.59
C THR A 89 9.60 4.39 10.37
N GLN A 90 10.82 4.08 10.76
CA GLN A 90 11.15 2.90 11.54
C GLN A 90 12.23 3.20 12.59
N THR A 91 12.38 2.30 13.55
CA THR A 91 13.56 2.15 14.41
C THR A 91 14.38 0.96 13.93
N PHE A 92 15.51 0.69 14.54
CA PHE A 92 16.30 -0.52 14.23
C PHE A 92 15.60 -1.82 14.65
N ASP A 93 14.61 -1.76 15.53
CA ASP A 93 13.89 -2.92 16.05
C ASP A 93 12.52 -3.12 15.38
N THR A 94 12.03 -2.15 14.59
CA THR A 94 10.68 -2.19 13.98
C THR A 94 10.43 -3.48 13.21
N LEU A 95 11.36 -3.91 12.35
CA LEU A 95 11.18 -5.11 11.54
C LEU A 95 11.06 -6.38 12.37
N ASP A 96 11.82 -6.47 13.46
CA ASP A 96 11.76 -7.62 14.36
C ASP A 96 10.41 -7.67 15.09
N TYR A 97 9.92 -6.52 15.59
CA TYR A 97 8.60 -6.44 16.22
C TYR A 97 7.47 -6.75 15.23
N LEU A 98 7.57 -6.29 13.98
CA LEU A 98 6.60 -6.60 12.94
C LEU A 98 6.58 -8.09 12.62
N SER A 99 7.75 -8.70 12.45
CA SER A 99 7.87 -10.14 12.21
C SER A 99 7.33 -10.95 13.37
N GLU A 100 7.61 -10.56 14.62
CA GLU A 100 7.07 -11.20 15.84
C GLU A 100 5.55 -11.08 15.90
N ALA A 101 4.98 -9.93 15.53
CA ALA A 101 3.54 -9.70 15.45
C ALA A 101 2.84 -10.46 14.31
N GLY A 102 3.60 -11.14 13.44
CA GLY A 102 3.10 -11.95 12.34
C GLY A 102 2.92 -11.19 11.02
N VAL A 103 3.55 -10.02 10.86
CA VAL A 103 3.61 -9.32 9.59
C VAL A 103 4.49 -10.10 8.62
N GLU A 104 4.01 -10.30 7.40
CA GLU A 104 4.68 -11.07 6.36
C GLU A 104 5.31 -10.16 5.28
N TYR A 105 4.75 -8.95 5.07
CA TYR A 105 5.32 -7.97 4.13
C TYR A 105 5.19 -6.53 4.60
N ILE A 106 6.07 -5.69 4.09
CA ILE A 106 6.10 -4.24 4.37
C ILE A 106 6.21 -3.44 3.07
N GLY A 107 5.85 -2.15 3.12
CA GLY A 107 6.10 -1.17 2.07
C GLY A 107 6.96 0.01 2.52
N ASP A 108 7.55 -0.06 3.72
CA ASP A 108 8.30 1.06 4.31
C ASP A 108 9.68 1.27 3.69
N TRP A 109 10.23 0.23 3.07
CA TRP A 109 11.53 0.29 2.45
C TRP A 109 11.37 0.41 0.94
N VAL A 110 11.70 1.58 0.43
CA VAL A 110 11.73 1.86 -1.01
C VAL A 110 13.05 1.34 -1.56
N LEU A 111 13.10 0.06 -1.89
CA LEU A 111 14.33 -0.63 -2.29
C LEU A 111 14.46 -0.80 -3.80
N ASP A 112 13.41 -1.35 -4.43
CA ASP A 112 13.48 -1.83 -5.81
C ASP A 112 12.08 -1.88 -6.44
N ASP A 113 12.01 -2.18 -7.74
CA ASP A 113 10.78 -2.43 -8.51
C ASP A 113 10.35 -3.90 -8.46
N GLU A 114 11.01 -4.70 -7.62
CA GLU A 114 10.76 -6.11 -7.38
C GLU A 114 10.70 -6.40 -5.87
N PRO A 115 9.92 -7.39 -5.41
CA PRO A 115 9.89 -7.77 -4.01
C PRO A 115 11.24 -8.29 -3.52
N VAL A 116 11.63 -7.90 -2.31
CA VAL A 116 12.91 -8.29 -1.68
C VAL A 116 12.65 -8.94 -0.34
N THR A 117 13.22 -10.12 -0.11
CA THR A 117 13.18 -10.77 1.22
C THR A 117 14.21 -10.13 2.15
N ILE A 118 13.75 -9.75 3.36
CA ILE A 118 14.58 -9.14 4.40
C ILE A 118 14.62 -10.08 5.59
N GLU A 119 15.82 -10.44 6.02
CA GLU A 119 16.03 -11.25 7.22
C GLU A 119 15.75 -10.43 8.49
N THR A 120 15.11 -11.06 9.47
CA THR A 120 14.85 -10.51 10.80
C THR A 120 15.35 -11.48 11.88
N ARG A 121 15.28 -11.08 13.14
CA ARG A 121 15.59 -12.00 14.27
C ARG A 121 14.54 -13.10 14.43
N HIS A 122 13.41 -13.04 13.71
CA HIS A 122 12.33 -14.04 13.78
C HIS A 122 12.15 -14.69 12.39
N LYS A 123 11.08 -14.34 11.68
CA LYS A 123 10.81 -14.82 10.32
C LYS A 123 11.16 -13.74 9.30
N PRO A 124 11.67 -14.12 8.13
CA PRO A 124 11.87 -13.15 7.06
C PRO A 124 10.56 -12.40 6.74
N VAL A 125 10.71 -11.14 6.35
CA VAL A 125 9.63 -10.27 5.90
C VAL A 125 9.93 -9.86 4.45
N VAL A 126 8.93 -9.72 3.61
CA VAL A 126 9.11 -9.28 2.23
C VAL A 126 8.86 -7.78 2.12
N ALA A 127 9.82 -7.02 1.63
CA ALA A 127 9.58 -5.65 1.18
C ALA A 127 8.95 -5.70 -0.20
N LEU A 128 7.73 -5.17 -0.32
CA LEU A 128 7.07 -4.99 -1.61
C LEU A 128 7.42 -3.61 -2.19
N PRO A 129 7.55 -3.49 -3.52
CA PRO A 129 7.79 -2.21 -4.16
C PRO A 129 6.77 -1.15 -3.76
N TYR A 130 7.27 0.05 -3.44
CA TYR A 130 6.45 1.21 -3.08
C TYR A 130 7.05 2.46 -3.70
N ASN A 131 6.40 2.95 -4.76
CA ASN A 131 6.95 4.02 -5.59
C ASN A 131 6.69 5.40 -4.97
N PHE A 132 7.68 5.90 -4.22
CA PHE A 132 7.61 7.16 -3.50
C PHE A 132 7.51 8.37 -4.46
N GLU A 133 8.09 8.26 -5.65
CA GLU A 133 8.16 9.31 -6.67
C GLU A 133 6.80 9.67 -7.27
N ILE A 134 5.84 8.74 -7.23
CA ILE A 134 4.47 8.91 -7.74
C ILE A 134 3.43 8.92 -6.63
N HIS A 135 3.87 9.04 -5.39
CA HIS A 135 3.01 9.14 -4.23
C HIS A 135 2.28 10.49 -4.20
N ASP A 136 0.96 10.50 -4.02
CA ASP A 136 0.15 11.73 -4.07
C ASP A 136 0.52 12.76 -2.99
N ILE A 137 0.89 12.34 -1.77
CA ILE A 137 1.40 13.26 -0.73
C ILE A 137 2.69 13.91 -1.20
N VAL A 138 3.63 13.15 -1.72
CA VAL A 138 4.94 13.66 -2.13
C VAL A 138 4.76 14.67 -3.25
N MET A 139 4.08 14.29 -4.32
CA MET A 139 3.92 15.16 -5.47
C MET A 139 2.99 16.35 -5.22
N MET A 140 1.80 16.10 -4.66
CA MET A 140 0.76 17.12 -4.60
C MET A 140 0.78 17.97 -3.33
N ALA A 141 1.27 17.43 -2.20
CA ALA A 141 1.27 18.14 -0.92
C ALA A 141 2.66 18.68 -0.53
N LEU A 142 3.73 17.96 -0.82
CA LEU A 142 5.08 18.40 -0.49
C LEU A 142 5.75 19.16 -1.63
N GLN A 143 5.67 18.66 -2.86
CA GLN A 143 6.31 19.28 -4.04
C GLN A 143 5.37 20.25 -4.78
N ASN A 144 4.07 20.30 -4.42
CA ASN A 144 3.07 21.19 -5.03
C ASN A 144 2.88 21.00 -6.55
N HIS A 145 3.10 19.79 -7.06
CA HIS A 145 2.85 19.50 -8.47
C HIS A 145 1.34 19.52 -8.79
N PRO A 146 0.94 19.96 -9.98
CA PRO A 146 -0.44 19.87 -10.44
C PRO A 146 -0.86 18.42 -10.74
N SER A 147 -2.16 18.20 -10.88
CA SER A 147 -2.71 16.83 -10.99
C SER A 147 -2.38 16.14 -12.31
N ASP A 148 -2.17 16.88 -13.37
CA ASP A 148 -1.73 16.40 -14.68
C ASP A 148 -0.27 15.96 -14.67
N GLU A 149 0.59 16.64 -13.93
CA GLU A 149 1.98 16.23 -13.71
C GLU A 149 2.04 14.86 -12.99
N TRP A 150 1.20 14.65 -11.97
CA TRP A 150 1.12 13.35 -11.29
C TRP A 150 0.68 12.25 -12.27
N HIS A 151 -0.33 12.53 -13.09
CA HIS A 151 -0.80 11.60 -14.13
C HIS A 151 0.32 11.27 -15.13
N GLY A 152 1.00 12.30 -15.68
CA GLY A 152 2.08 12.10 -16.63
C GLY A 152 3.23 11.28 -16.05
N ARG A 153 3.71 11.64 -14.83
CA ARG A 153 4.80 10.91 -14.19
C ARG A 153 4.43 9.45 -13.87
N ALA A 154 3.20 9.17 -13.49
CA ALA A 154 2.74 7.81 -13.26
C ALA A 154 2.76 6.98 -14.56
N LEU A 155 2.42 7.57 -15.70
CA LEU A 155 2.50 6.90 -17.00
C LEU A 155 3.94 6.73 -17.48
N ASP A 156 4.79 7.75 -17.37
CA ASP A 156 6.22 7.63 -17.70
C ASP A 156 6.89 6.51 -16.90
N HIS A 157 6.57 6.40 -15.59
CA HIS A 157 7.06 5.33 -14.74
C HIS A 157 6.53 3.95 -15.19
N PHE A 158 5.24 3.88 -15.48
CA PHE A 158 4.60 2.67 -15.98
C PHE A 158 5.21 2.19 -17.31
N ASP A 159 5.42 3.07 -18.25
CA ASP A 159 5.93 2.75 -19.61
C ASP A 159 7.30 2.07 -19.55
N VAL A 160 8.18 2.53 -18.65
CA VAL A 160 9.49 1.90 -18.44
C VAL A 160 9.33 0.51 -17.84
N LEU A 161 8.58 0.38 -16.74
CA LEU A 161 8.35 -0.92 -16.10
C LEU A 161 7.62 -1.91 -17.02
N TYR A 162 6.69 -1.41 -17.83
CA TYR A 162 5.96 -2.24 -18.79
C TYR A 162 6.90 -2.78 -19.89
N ALA A 163 7.80 -1.95 -20.43
CA ALA A 163 8.79 -2.40 -21.38
C ALA A 163 9.75 -3.45 -20.77
N GLU A 164 10.24 -3.22 -19.56
CA GLU A 164 11.13 -4.15 -18.84
C GLU A 164 10.41 -5.44 -18.43
N SER A 165 9.09 -5.42 -18.27
CA SER A 165 8.30 -6.59 -17.91
C SER A 165 8.33 -7.72 -18.95
N ALA A 166 8.82 -7.45 -20.16
CA ALA A 166 9.09 -8.47 -21.19
C ALA A 166 10.17 -9.48 -20.75
N GLU A 167 11.08 -9.08 -19.87
CA GLU A 167 12.17 -9.94 -19.36
C GLU A 167 11.79 -10.60 -18.03
N ARG A 168 11.18 -9.81 -17.12
CA ARG A 168 10.79 -10.28 -15.79
C ARG A 168 9.65 -9.44 -15.22
N PRO A 169 8.76 -10.02 -14.39
CA PRO A 169 7.64 -9.29 -13.79
C PRO A 169 8.09 -8.05 -13.03
N LYS A 170 7.38 -6.95 -13.21
CA LYS A 170 7.60 -5.68 -12.54
C LYS A 170 6.40 -5.28 -11.70
N PHE A 171 6.63 -4.47 -10.67
CA PHE A 171 5.61 -4.05 -9.72
C PHE A 171 5.59 -2.54 -9.59
N MET A 172 4.39 -1.99 -9.59
CA MET A 172 4.17 -0.56 -9.44
C MET A 172 3.10 -0.32 -8.37
N ALA A 173 3.41 0.51 -7.39
CA ALA A 173 2.48 0.90 -6.35
C ALA A 173 2.12 2.39 -6.46
N ILE A 174 0.84 2.69 -6.59
CA ILE A 174 0.32 4.06 -6.63
C ILE A 174 -0.44 4.34 -5.33
N ALA A 175 0.11 5.20 -4.48
CA ALA A 175 -0.52 5.59 -3.23
C ALA A 175 -1.51 6.74 -3.43
N CYS A 176 -2.73 6.55 -2.94
CA CYS A 176 -3.83 7.50 -3.03
C CYS A 176 -4.44 7.80 -1.67
N HIS A 177 -4.39 9.05 -1.24
CA HIS A 177 -5.01 9.48 0.00
C HIS A 177 -6.37 10.17 -0.27
N PRO A 178 -7.46 9.77 0.43
CA PRO A 178 -8.79 10.31 0.18
C PRO A 178 -8.91 11.83 0.24
N TYR A 179 -8.09 12.50 1.07
CA TYR A 179 -8.10 13.95 1.21
C TYR A 179 -7.30 14.69 0.12
N LEU A 180 -6.46 13.97 -0.63
CA LEU A 180 -5.70 14.49 -1.77
C LEU A 180 -6.32 14.01 -3.09
N SER A 181 -6.22 12.73 -3.37
CA SER A 181 -6.66 12.12 -4.62
C SER A 181 -8.18 12.05 -4.77
N GLY A 182 -8.93 12.00 -3.65
CA GLY A 182 -10.40 11.92 -3.65
C GLY A 182 -11.13 13.26 -3.83
N VAL A 183 -10.44 14.38 -4.05
CA VAL A 183 -11.09 15.70 -4.26
C VAL A 183 -11.59 15.88 -5.70
N PRO A 184 -12.57 16.77 -5.95
CA PRO A 184 -13.23 16.87 -7.26
C PRO A 184 -12.30 17.13 -8.44
N HIS A 185 -11.30 17.99 -8.27
CA HIS A 185 -10.37 18.36 -9.34
C HIS A 185 -9.25 17.34 -9.59
N ARG A 186 -9.14 16.29 -8.77
CA ARG A 186 -8.09 15.26 -8.88
C ARG A 186 -8.62 13.88 -9.23
N ILE A 187 -9.85 13.56 -8.81
CA ILE A 187 -10.39 12.20 -8.95
C ILE A 187 -10.44 11.70 -10.41
N SER A 188 -10.65 12.60 -11.37
CA SER A 188 -10.65 12.23 -12.79
C SER A 188 -9.25 11.87 -13.30
N HIS A 189 -8.19 12.47 -12.75
CA HIS A 189 -6.81 12.09 -13.08
C HIS A 189 -6.51 10.69 -12.53
N VAL A 190 -6.93 10.40 -11.29
CA VAL A 190 -6.80 9.04 -10.70
C VAL A 190 -7.49 8.01 -11.58
N GLU A 191 -8.73 8.25 -11.96
CA GLU A 191 -9.50 7.33 -12.81
C GLU A 191 -8.82 7.09 -14.16
N ARG A 192 -8.37 8.16 -14.83
CA ARG A 192 -7.68 8.05 -16.12
C ARG A 192 -6.37 7.28 -16.01
N THR A 193 -5.54 7.58 -14.99
CA THR A 193 -4.26 6.91 -14.77
C THR A 193 -4.45 5.40 -14.64
N PHE A 194 -5.33 4.97 -13.74
CA PHE A 194 -5.58 3.54 -13.55
C PHE A 194 -6.24 2.88 -14.76
N ALA A 195 -7.18 3.56 -15.42
CA ALA A 195 -7.84 3.02 -16.60
C ALA A 195 -6.84 2.79 -17.75
N GLU A 196 -5.91 3.72 -17.96
CA GLU A 196 -4.88 3.62 -18.99
C GLU A 196 -3.90 2.49 -18.68
N ILE A 197 -3.33 2.45 -17.49
CA ILE A 197 -2.42 1.39 -17.06
C ILE A 197 -3.07 0.01 -17.23
N LEU A 198 -4.31 -0.15 -16.76
CA LEU A 198 -5.03 -1.43 -16.81
C LEU A 198 -5.53 -1.80 -18.22
N SER A 199 -5.41 -0.92 -19.20
CA SER A 199 -5.75 -1.23 -20.59
C SER A 199 -4.68 -2.03 -21.32
N HIS A 200 -3.48 -2.16 -20.74
CA HIS A 200 -2.36 -2.87 -21.35
C HIS A 200 -2.43 -4.38 -21.07
N ASP A 201 -2.07 -5.17 -22.06
CA ASP A 201 -2.05 -6.63 -21.95
C ASP A 201 -1.06 -7.11 -20.89
N GLY A 202 -1.48 -8.10 -20.09
CA GLY A 202 -0.64 -8.67 -19.04
C GLY A 202 -0.56 -7.83 -17.75
N VAL A 203 -1.18 -6.65 -17.70
CA VAL A 203 -1.26 -5.82 -16.49
C VAL A 203 -2.42 -6.26 -15.61
N VAL A 204 -2.14 -6.45 -14.31
CA VAL A 204 -3.14 -6.85 -13.32
C VAL A 204 -3.08 -5.95 -12.09
N ALA A 205 -4.24 -5.61 -11.53
CA ALA A 205 -4.34 -4.91 -10.25
C ALA A 205 -4.45 -5.94 -9.12
N TRP A 206 -3.37 -6.12 -8.38
CA TRP A 206 -3.32 -7.01 -7.22
C TRP A 206 -3.19 -6.22 -5.92
N ASP A 207 -3.75 -6.79 -4.84
CA ASP A 207 -3.45 -6.37 -3.48
C ASP A 207 -2.08 -6.94 -3.03
N GLY A 208 -1.53 -6.39 -1.94
CA GLY A 208 -0.21 -6.78 -1.44
C GLY A 208 -0.12 -8.25 -1.07
N SER A 209 -1.19 -8.84 -0.52
CA SER A 209 -1.21 -10.28 -0.20
C SER A 209 -1.07 -11.16 -1.44
N LYS A 210 -1.70 -10.79 -2.56
CA LYS A 210 -1.55 -11.55 -3.81
C LYS A 210 -0.15 -11.43 -4.39
N ILE A 211 0.46 -10.24 -4.32
CA ILE A 211 1.86 -10.04 -4.74
C ILE A 211 2.77 -10.90 -3.87
N LEU A 212 2.58 -10.87 -2.55
CA LEU A 212 3.35 -11.70 -1.62
C LEU A 212 3.21 -13.19 -1.95
N ASP A 213 1.99 -13.70 -2.11
CA ASP A 213 1.74 -15.11 -2.39
C ASP A 213 2.39 -15.54 -3.71
N TRP A 214 2.30 -14.71 -4.74
CA TRP A 214 3.00 -14.95 -6.00
C TRP A 214 4.52 -14.97 -5.82
N TYR A 215 5.09 -14.01 -5.10
CA TYR A 215 6.54 -13.93 -4.86
C TYR A 215 7.06 -15.15 -4.09
N LEU A 216 6.33 -15.59 -3.07
CA LEU A 216 6.73 -16.75 -2.26
C LEU A 216 6.66 -18.08 -3.01
N THR A 217 5.82 -18.17 -4.04
CA THR A 217 5.61 -19.41 -4.82
C THR A 217 6.41 -19.42 -6.13
N GLU A 218 6.33 -18.37 -6.91
CA GLU A 218 6.90 -18.29 -8.26
C GLU A 218 8.10 -17.34 -8.37
N GLY A 219 8.09 -16.24 -7.62
CA GLY A 219 9.12 -15.19 -7.68
C GLY A 219 10.49 -15.69 -7.23
N ARG A 220 10.57 -16.38 -6.08
CA ARG A 220 11.83 -16.90 -5.53
C ARG A 220 12.53 -17.92 -6.42
N MET A 221 11.80 -18.65 -7.25
CA MET A 221 12.39 -19.61 -8.17
C MET A 221 13.16 -18.94 -9.31
N ARG A 222 12.84 -17.69 -9.63
CA ARG A 222 13.52 -16.90 -10.67
C ARG A 222 14.77 -16.20 -10.16
N ASP A 223 14.81 -15.86 -8.87
CA ASP A 223 16.00 -15.25 -8.24
C ASP A 223 17.13 -16.25 -8.01
N ALA A 224 16.82 -17.56 -8.04
CA ALA A 224 17.77 -18.64 -7.84
C ALA A 224 18.37 -19.20 -9.15
N ALA A 225 17.98 -18.69 -10.30
CA ALA A 225 18.41 -19.10 -11.64
C ALA A 225 19.34 -18.08 -12.27
#